data_88df4ab7cea599373fb33f66fe5764a3
#
_entry.id   88df4ab7cea599373fb33f66fe5764a3
#
_cell.length_a   1.000
_cell.length_b   1.000
_cell.length_c   1.000
_cell.angle_alpha   90.00
_cell.angle_beta   90.00
_cell.angle_gamma   90.00
#
_symmetry.space_group_name_H-M   'P 1'
#
loop_
_entity.id
_entity.type
_entity.pdbx_description
1 polymer ?
#
loop_
_entity_poly.entity_id
_entity_poly.type
_entity_poly.pdbx_seq_one_letter_code
_entity_poly.pdbx_strand_id
1 'polypeptide(L)'
;MYLKNRQQGVSLVESMIALLVISIGLLGIAALQITAMKQNSSALNHSQAVWVGYNMADRIRANVAQFATYAGVDTNSTYTQDCMSGPCTNAQMVTSDAAEWSTQVKNLPGGRGLVTGTATRLVVSVMWDDDGTGATGTGCGNNPSVDLTCYTVTLVQ
;
A
#
# COMPACT_ATOMS: atom_id res chain seq x y z
N MET A 1 25.53 -11.10 -69.10
CA MET A 1 26.42 -10.80 -67.97
C MET A 1 25.75 -11.22 -66.68
N TYR A 2 26.02 -12.44 -66.20
CA TYR A 2 25.36 -13.00 -64.99
C TYR A 2 26.16 -12.49 -63.77
N LEU A 3 25.46 -11.67 -62.94
CA LEU A 3 26.01 -11.27 -61.64
C LEU A 3 25.92 -12.49 -60.69
N LYS A 4 27.06 -13.03 -60.36
CA LYS A 4 27.22 -14.14 -59.44
C LYS A 4 27.00 -13.54 -58.01
N ASN A 5 25.79 -13.74 -57.44
CA ASN A 5 25.53 -13.42 -56.05
C ASN A 5 26.46 -14.29 -55.15
N ARG A 6 27.44 -13.64 -54.56
CA ARG A 6 28.23 -14.27 -53.49
C ARG A 6 27.37 -14.37 -52.25
N GLN A 7 26.87 -15.58 -51.99
CA GLN A 7 26.31 -15.87 -50.64
C GLN A 7 27.49 -15.87 -49.66
N GLN A 8 27.51 -14.85 -48.81
CA GLN A 8 28.43 -14.80 -47.67
C GLN A 8 27.76 -15.60 -46.54
N GLY A 9 28.29 -16.76 -46.21
CA GLY A 9 27.88 -17.55 -45.06
C GLY A 9 28.21 -16.80 -43.76
N VAL A 10 27.22 -16.60 -42.90
CA VAL A 10 27.40 -16.05 -41.55
C VAL A 10 28.30 -17.05 -40.77
N SER A 11 29.37 -16.55 -40.17
CA SER A 11 30.29 -17.36 -39.37
C SER A 11 29.55 -17.84 -38.09
N LEU A 12 29.76 -19.10 -37.68
CA LEU A 12 29.21 -19.66 -36.46
C LEU A 12 29.55 -18.82 -35.24
N VAL A 13 30.77 -18.24 -35.23
CA VAL A 13 31.26 -17.33 -34.18
C VAL A 13 30.46 -16.01 -34.15
N GLU A 14 30.10 -15.46 -35.31
CA GLU A 14 29.32 -14.24 -35.43
C GLU A 14 27.92 -14.43 -34.85
N SER A 15 27.26 -15.59 -35.13
CA SER A 15 25.98 -15.95 -34.56
C SER A 15 26.04 -16.12 -33.02
N MET A 16 27.13 -16.70 -32.52
CA MET A 16 27.32 -16.84 -31.07
C MET A 16 27.51 -15.48 -30.39
N ILE A 17 28.27 -14.57 -30.98
CA ILE A 17 28.48 -13.21 -30.45
C ILE A 17 27.15 -12.44 -30.51
N ALA A 18 26.37 -12.53 -31.58
CA ALA A 18 25.10 -11.87 -31.71
C ALA A 18 24.10 -12.35 -30.62
N LEU A 19 24.02 -13.66 -30.38
CA LEU A 19 23.17 -14.22 -29.32
C LEU A 19 23.61 -13.76 -27.93
N LEU A 20 24.91 -13.66 -27.68
CA LEU A 20 25.45 -13.19 -26.39
C LEU A 20 25.06 -11.73 -26.15
N VAL A 21 25.22 -10.85 -27.13
CA VAL A 21 24.87 -9.43 -27.02
C VAL A 21 23.34 -9.26 -26.79
N ILE A 22 22.51 -10.01 -27.54
CA ILE A 22 21.05 -9.97 -27.36
C ILE A 22 20.68 -10.47 -25.96
N SER A 23 21.30 -11.52 -25.46
CA SER A 23 21.03 -12.08 -24.12
C SER A 23 21.31 -11.07 -23.01
N ILE A 24 22.43 -10.34 -23.08
CA ILE A 24 22.74 -9.28 -22.11
C ILE A 24 21.71 -8.14 -22.20
N GLY A 25 21.31 -7.75 -23.41
CA GLY A 25 20.29 -6.73 -23.62
C GLY A 25 18.94 -7.11 -23.01
N LEU A 26 18.50 -8.35 -23.21
CA LEU A 26 17.25 -8.86 -22.65
C LEU A 26 17.27 -8.93 -21.12
N LEU A 27 18.40 -9.32 -20.51
CA LEU A 27 18.54 -9.30 -19.05
C LEU A 27 18.44 -7.89 -18.48
N GLY A 28 18.99 -6.89 -19.17
CA GLY A 28 18.85 -5.48 -18.77
C GLY A 28 17.40 -5.00 -18.81
N ILE A 29 16.66 -5.35 -19.86
CA ILE A 29 15.22 -5.01 -19.97
C ILE A 29 14.42 -5.72 -18.87
N ALA A 30 14.69 -6.99 -18.59
CA ALA A 30 14.02 -7.74 -17.54
C ALA A 30 14.21 -7.08 -16.16
N ALA A 31 15.43 -6.64 -15.85
CA ALA A 31 15.70 -5.93 -14.59
C ALA A 31 14.90 -4.61 -14.47
N LEU A 32 14.79 -3.84 -15.55
CA LEU A 32 13.99 -2.61 -15.58
C LEU A 32 12.50 -2.90 -15.38
N GLN A 33 11.97 -3.97 -15.98
CA GLN A 33 10.57 -4.37 -15.81
C GLN A 33 10.24 -4.72 -14.37
N ILE A 34 11.12 -5.46 -13.68
CA ILE A 34 10.94 -5.79 -12.25
C ILE A 34 10.89 -4.51 -11.40
N THR A 35 11.79 -3.56 -11.65
CA THR A 35 11.82 -2.29 -10.93
C THR A 35 10.54 -1.47 -11.18
N ALA A 36 10.08 -1.40 -12.44
CA ALA A 36 8.86 -0.70 -12.80
C ALA A 36 7.62 -1.33 -12.14
N MET A 37 7.55 -2.66 -12.06
CA MET A 37 6.45 -3.35 -11.38
C MET A 37 6.43 -3.07 -9.88
N LYS A 38 7.58 -3.05 -9.21
CA LYS A 38 7.68 -2.68 -7.79
C LYS A 38 7.21 -1.25 -7.54
N GLN A 39 7.65 -0.29 -8.35
CA GLN A 39 7.22 1.10 -8.23
C GLN A 39 5.73 1.29 -8.46
N ASN A 40 5.15 0.56 -9.43
CA ASN A 40 3.70 0.57 -9.65
C ASN A 40 2.92 0.00 -8.46
N SER A 41 3.40 -1.09 -7.87
CA SER A 41 2.78 -1.68 -6.67
C SER A 41 2.81 -0.71 -5.49
N SER A 42 3.98 -0.08 -5.23
CA SER A 42 4.14 0.93 -4.18
C SER A 42 3.19 2.12 -4.40
N ALA A 43 3.11 2.65 -5.62
CA ALA A 43 2.18 3.75 -5.94
C ALA A 43 0.71 3.36 -5.74
N LEU A 44 0.33 2.13 -6.06
CA LEU A 44 -1.01 1.61 -5.84
C LEU A 44 -1.32 1.50 -4.34
N ASN A 45 -0.42 0.89 -3.56
CA ASN A 45 -0.56 0.77 -2.11
C ASN A 45 -0.70 2.14 -1.45
N HIS A 46 0.13 3.11 -1.85
CA HIS A 46 0.04 4.48 -1.36
C HIS A 46 -1.33 5.11 -1.67
N SER A 47 -1.82 4.97 -2.91
CA SER A 47 -3.13 5.50 -3.30
C SER A 47 -4.27 4.87 -2.50
N GLN A 48 -4.20 3.57 -2.26
CA GLN A 48 -5.17 2.85 -1.41
C GLN A 48 -5.10 3.33 0.04
N ALA A 49 -3.90 3.51 0.60
CA ALA A 49 -3.71 4.00 1.96
C ALA A 49 -4.29 5.40 2.16
N VAL A 50 -4.08 6.30 1.18
CA VAL A 50 -4.67 7.64 1.16
C VAL A 50 -6.20 7.55 1.19
N TRP A 51 -6.80 6.75 0.31
CA TRP A 51 -8.24 6.58 0.26
C TRP A 51 -8.82 6.01 1.57
N VAL A 52 -8.17 4.98 2.12
CA VAL A 52 -8.58 4.34 3.39
C VAL A 52 -8.43 5.32 4.57
N GLY A 53 -7.37 6.15 4.57
CA GLY A 53 -7.17 7.18 5.57
C GLY A 53 -8.26 8.25 5.55
N TYR A 54 -8.62 8.75 4.38
CA TYR A 54 -9.71 9.71 4.23
C TYR A 54 -11.08 9.09 4.55
N ASN A 55 -11.31 7.83 4.21
CA ASN A 55 -12.55 7.15 4.56
C ASN A 55 -12.79 7.17 6.09
N MET A 56 -11.77 6.85 6.88
CA MET A 56 -11.88 6.93 8.35
C MET A 56 -12.02 8.37 8.83
N ALA A 57 -11.32 9.32 8.23
CA ALA A 57 -11.44 10.74 8.57
C ALA A 57 -12.87 11.27 8.35
N ASP A 58 -13.53 10.86 7.27
CA ASP A 58 -14.90 11.27 6.96
C ASP A 58 -15.92 10.62 7.89
N ARG A 59 -15.71 9.36 8.31
CA ARG A 59 -16.51 8.69 9.34
C ARG A 59 -16.43 9.45 10.67
N ILE A 60 -15.24 9.84 11.10
CA ILE A 60 -15.03 10.63 12.31
C ILE A 60 -15.75 11.99 12.21
N ARG A 61 -15.69 12.65 11.06
CA ARG A 61 -16.40 13.92 10.81
C ARG A 61 -17.92 13.74 10.83
N ALA A 62 -18.43 12.63 10.31
CA ALA A 62 -19.85 12.32 10.31
C ALA A 62 -20.39 12.07 11.73
N ASN A 63 -19.54 11.59 12.65
CA ASN A 63 -19.90 11.29 14.03
C ASN A 63 -19.14 12.17 15.04
N VAL A 64 -19.16 13.48 14.80
CA VAL A 64 -18.39 14.45 15.58
C VAL A 64 -18.72 14.44 17.09
N ALA A 65 -19.93 14.03 17.45
CA ALA A 65 -20.34 13.88 18.85
C ALA A 65 -19.49 12.83 19.62
N GLN A 66 -18.86 11.90 18.91
CA GLN A 66 -17.99 10.87 19.46
C GLN A 66 -16.54 11.05 19.03
N PHE A 67 -16.14 12.25 18.60
CA PHE A 67 -14.80 12.53 18.07
C PHE A 67 -13.70 11.95 18.97
N ALA A 68 -13.73 12.25 20.27
CA ALA A 68 -12.72 11.77 21.23
C ALA A 68 -12.73 10.24 21.39
N THR A 69 -13.85 9.58 21.17
CA THR A 69 -14.01 8.12 21.33
C THR A 69 -13.30 7.33 20.23
N TYR A 70 -13.04 7.96 19.08
CA TYR A 70 -12.21 7.33 18.03
C TYR A 70 -10.74 7.22 18.41
N ALA A 71 -10.25 7.97 19.40
CA ALA A 71 -8.89 7.82 19.91
C ALA A 71 -8.69 6.41 20.48
N GLY A 72 -7.66 5.72 20.05
CA GLY A 72 -7.36 4.35 20.46
C GLY A 72 -7.92 3.26 19.54
N VAL A 73 -8.61 3.61 18.44
CA VAL A 73 -8.98 2.63 17.41
C VAL A 73 -7.69 2.05 16.81
N ASP A 74 -7.56 0.71 16.88
CA ASP A 74 -6.43 -0.06 16.33
C ASP A 74 -6.98 -1.26 15.57
N THR A 75 -6.67 -1.39 14.29
CA THR A 75 -7.15 -2.49 13.43
C THR A 75 -6.63 -3.87 13.82
N ASN A 76 -5.70 -3.97 14.77
CA ASN A 76 -5.32 -5.23 15.39
C ASN A 76 -6.31 -5.68 16.47
N SER A 77 -7.19 -4.80 16.91
CA SER A 77 -8.29 -5.14 17.83
C SER A 77 -9.43 -5.82 17.06
N THR A 78 -10.24 -6.59 17.77
CA THR A 78 -11.44 -7.22 17.22
C THR A 78 -12.64 -6.34 17.49
N TYR A 79 -13.40 -6.00 16.44
CA TYR A 79 -14.63 -5.23 16.49
C TYR A 79 -15.76 -6.09 15.95
N THR A 80 -16.89 -6.18 16.68
CA THR A 80 -18.01 -7.06 16.34
C THR A 80 -19.32 -6.31 16.07
N GLN A 81 -19.33 -4.98 16.26
CA GLN A 81 -20.55 -4.17 16.03
C GLN A 81 -20.83 -4.04 14.54
N ASP A 82 -22.07 -4.31 14.16
CA ASP A 82 -22.59 -4.11 12.82
C ASP A 82 -23.80 -3.17 12.87
N CYS A 83 -23.65 -1.99 12.28
CA CYS A 83 -24.70 -0.99 12.16
C CYS A 83 -25.41 -1.02 10.80
N MET A 84 -25.02 -1.93 9.91
CA MET A 84 -25.70 -2.11 8.60
C MET A 84 -27.00 -2.90 8.75
N SER A 85 -27.10 -3.75 9.78
CA SER A 85 -28.25 -4.61 10.03
C SER A 85 -29.35 -3.97 10.90
N GLY A 86 -29.10 -2.78 11.50
CA GLY A 86 -30.04 -2.09 12.36
C GLY A 86 -29.55 -0.75 12.91
N PRO A 87 -30.44 0.00 13.61
CA PRO A 87 -30.06 1.29 14.15
C PRO A 87 -28.99 1.17 15.25
N CYS A 88 -28.02 2.05 15.21
CA CYS A 88 -26.95 2.16 16.20
C CYS A 88 -26.98 3.52 16.90
N THR A 89 -26.51 3.55 18.13
CA THR A 89 -26.14 4.79 18.82
C THR A 89 -24.83 5.33 18.24
N ASN A 90 -24.57 6.63 18.45
CA ASN A 90 -23.30 7.24 17.99
C ASN A 90 -22.06 6.52 18.56
N ALA A 91 -22.11 6.00 19.78
CA ALA A 91 -21.03 5.23 20.38
C ALA A 91 -20.84 3.84 19.73
N GLN A 92 -21.93 3.15 19.39
CA GLN A 92 -21.87 1.89 18.65
C GLN A 92 -21.36 2.09 17.22
N MET A 93 -21.66 3.25 16.60
CA MET A 93 -21.15 3.61 15.29
C MET A 93 -19.61 3.65 15.25
N VAL A 94 -18.94 4.14 16.32
CA VAL A 94 -17.47 4.12 16.41
C VAL A 94 -16.91 2.70 16.25
N THR A 95 -17.53 1.73 16.91
CA THR A 95 -17.09 0.32 16.86
C THR A 95 -17.38 -0.31 15.49
N SER A 96 -18.52 0.03 14.88
CA SER A 96 -18.85 -0.41 13.51
C SER A 96 -17.92 0.20 12.47
N ASP A 97 -17.64 1.49 12.57
CA ASP A 97 -16.67 2.19 11.72
C ASP A 97 -15.26 1.56 11.81
N ALA A 98 -14.83 1.23 13.03
CA ALA A 98 -13.56 0.56 13.28
C ALA A 98 -13.52 -0.85 12.67
N ALA A 99 -14.65 -1.61 12.72
CA ALA A 99 -14.76 -2.92 12.10
C ALA A 99 -14.60 -2.86 10.57
N GLU A 100 -15.36 -1.98 9.93
CA GLU A 100 -15.34 -1.81 8.49
C GLU A 100 -13.97 -1.28 8.02
N TRP A 101 -13.44 -0.27 8.72
CA TRP A 101 -12.13 0.28 8.41
C TRP A 101 -11.01 -0.75 8.57
N SER A 102 -11.06 -1.60 9.60
CA SER A 102 -10.12 -2.70 9.79
C SER A 102 -10.11 -3.64 8.58
N THR A 103 -11.26 -3.94 7.99
CA THR A 103 -11.35 -4.78 6.79
C THR A 103 -10.68 -4.10 5.59
N GLN A 104 -10.86 -2.79 5.42
CA GLN A 104 -10.24 -2.03 4.32
C GLN A 104 -8.72 -1.94 4.48
N VAL A 105 -8.24 -1.66 5.68
CA VAL A 105 -6.79 -1.56 5.99
C VAL A 105 -6.08 -2.90 5.75
N LYS A 106 -6.72 -4.02 6.10
CA LYS A 106 -6.15 -5.37 5.91
C LYS A 106 -6.00 -5.79 4.44
N ASN A 107 -6.57 -5.05 3.50
CA ASN A 107 -6.33 -5.27 2.07
C ASN A 107 -4.94 -4.74 1.63
N LEU A 108 -4.29 -3.91 2.43
CA LEU A 108 -2.92 -3.49 2.20
C LEU A 108 -1.94 -4.57 2.69
N PRO A 109 -0.76 -4.73 2.07
CA PRO A 109 0.27 -5.67 2.53
C PRO A 109 0.68 -5.37 3.98
N GLY A 110 0.50 -6.32 4.89
CA GLY A 110 0.79 -6.10 6.32
C GLY A 110 0.03 -4.92 6.94
N GLY A 111 -1.13 -4.56 6.37
CA GLY A 111 -1.88 -3.35 6.68
C GLY A 111 -2.26 -3.21 8.15
N ARG A 112 -1.97 -2.06 8.74
CA ARG A 112 -2.33 -1.66 10.10
C ARG A 112 -2.84 -0.23 10.13
N GLY A 113 -3.91 0.02 10.86
CA GLY A 113 -4.49 1.33 11.06
C GLY A 113 -4.55 1.70 12.54
N LEU A 114 -4.19 2.94 12.84
CA LEU A 114 -4.27 3.51 14.19
C LEU A 114 -4.96 4.86 14.14
N VAL A 115 -5.81 5.15 15.12
CA VAL A 115 -6.29 6.51 15.40
C VAL A 115 -5.77 6.93 16.77
N THR A 116 -4.90 7.93 16.77
CA THR A 116 -4.29 8.44 18.01
C THR A 116 -4.62 9.91 18.20
N GLY A 117 -4.51 10.41 19.41
CA GLY A 117 -4.68 11.84 19.66
C GLY A 117 -5.45 12.15 20.93
N THR A 118 -6.07 13.33 20.94
CA THR A 118 -6.79 13.92 22.08
C THR A 118 -8.24 14.23 21.70
N ALA A 119 -9.01 14.76 22.65
CA ALA A 119 -10.40 15.16 22.41
C ALA A 119 -10.57 16.25 21.35
N THR A 120 -9.51 17.03 21.03
CA THR A 120 -9.57 18.13 20.08
C THR A 120 -8.75 17.87 18.80
N ARG A 121 -7.91 16.84 18.81
CA ARG A 121 -7.04 16.54 17.67
C ARG A 121 -6.83 15.03 17.55
N LEU A 122 -7.19 14.47 16.40
CA LEU A 122 -6.93 13.09 16.07
C LEU A 122 -6.00 12.97 14.87
N VAL A 123 -5.20 11.92 14.86
CA VAL A 123 -4.34 11.50 13.75
C VAL A 123 -4.75 10.10 13.36
N VAL A 124 -5.25 9.96 12.15
CA VAL A 124 -5.53 8.67 11.51
C VAL A 124 -4.27 8.26 10.77
N SER A 125 -3.70 7.13 11.12
CA SER A 125 -2.50 6.56 10.50
C SER A 125 -2.86 5.24 9.81
N VAL A 126 -2.60 5.15 8.51
CA VAL A 126 -2.69 3.91 7.73
C VAL A 126 -1.28 3.49 7.39
N MET A 127 -0.92 2.27 7.72
CA MET A 127 0.42 1.73 7.61
C MET A 127 0.41 0.45 6.79
N TRP A 128 1.49 0.20 6.03
CA TRP A 128 1.64 -1.02 5.21
C TRP A 128 3.11 -1.39 5.01
N ASP A 129 3.36 -2.65 4.70
CA ASP A 129 4.70 -3.18 4.37
C ASP A 129 4.94 -3.02 2.86
N ASP A 130 5.47 -1.86 2.46
CA ASP A 130 5.65 -1.52 1.03
C ASP A 130 6.78 -2.33 0.37
N ASP A 131 7.80 -2.68 1.15
CA ASP A 131 9.00 -3.38 0.67
C ASP A 131 8.90 -4.91 0.81
N GLY A 132 7.85 -5.44 1.45
CA GLY A 132 7.67 -6.88 1.71
C GLY A 132 8.72 -7.43 2.68
N THR A 133 9.16 -6.63 3.65
CA THR A 133 10.20 -6.99 4.62
C THR A 133 9.65 -7.79 5.81
N GLY A 134 8.34 -7.87 5.97
CA GLY A 134 7.68 -8.40 7.17
C GLY A 134 7.70 -7.42 8.34
N ALA A 135 7.92 -6.14 8.08
CA ALA A 135 7.86 -5.08 9.08
C ALA A 135 6.50 -5.04 9.78
N THR A 136 6.48 -4.75 11.08
CA THR A 136 5.27 -4.66 11.91
C THR A 136 5.28 -3.45 12.86
N GLY A 137 6.39 -2.71 12.90
CA GLY A 137 6.55 -1.52 13.73
C GLY A 137 5.70 -0.35 13.25
N THR A 138 5.32 0.52 14.17
CA THR A 138 4.44 1.66 13.92
C THR A 138 5.17 3.00 13.89
N GLY A 139 6.50 2.98 13.71
CA GLY A 139 7.36 4.17 13.68
C GLY A 139 7.29 4.98 12.38
N CYS A 140 6.38 4.66 11.45
CA CYS A 140 6.16 5.39 10.20
C CYS A 140 7.42 5.53 9.32
N GLY A 141 8.11 4.42 9.08
CA GLY A 141 9.24 4.37 8.16
C GLY A 141 10.55 4.95 8.71
N ASN A 142 10.64 5.22 10.01
CA ASN A 142 11.89 5.65 10.64
C ASN A 142 12.99 4.58 10.51
N ASN A 143 12.60 3.31 10.51
CA ASN A 143 13.48 2.19 10.22
C ASN A 143 12.77 1.21 9.26
N PRO A 144 13.05 1.24 7.95
CA PRO A 144 12.32 0.42 6.96
C PRO A 144 12.40 -1.10 7.19
N SER A 145 13.38 -1.59 7.97
CA SER A 145 13.47 -3.01 8.32
C SER A 145 12.54 -3.43 9.45
N VAL A 146 12.00 -2.48 10.18
CA VAL A 146 11.17 -2.70 11.39
C VAL A 146 9.82 -2.02 11.25
N ASP A 147 9.81 -0.79 10.73
CA ASP A 147 8.64 0.07 10.68
C ASP A 147 7.92 -0.02 9.34
N LEU A 148 6.59 -0.05 9.41
CA LEU A 148 5.71 0.08 8.25
C LEU A 148 5.83 1.46 7.63
N THR A 149 5.68 1.55 6.31
CA THR A 149 5.41 2.81 5.61
C THR A 149 4.05 3.32 6.04
N CYS A 150 3.86 4.64 6.18
CA CYS A 150 2.57 5.15 6.60
C CYS A 150 2.12 6.41 5.85
N TYR A 151 0.79 6.57 5.84
CA TYR A 151 0.10 7.79 5.46
C TYR A 151 -0.73 8.27 6.65
N THR A 152 -0.71 9.57 6.92
CA THR A 152 -1.42 10.15 8.07
C THR A 152 -2.34 11.30 7.67
N VAL A 153 -3.52 11.34 8.30
CA VAL A 153 -4.49 12.44 8.18
C VAL A 153 -4.73 13.02 9.57
N THR A 154 -4.54 14.32 9.72
CA THR A 154 -4.83 15.01 10.97
C THR A 154 -6.21 15.66 10.92
N LEU A 155 -6.99 15.46 11.96
CA LEU A 155 -8.31 16.05 12.19
C LEU A 155 -8.24 16.95 13.42
N VAL A 156 -8.89 18.10 13.35
CA VAL A 156 -9.05 19.04 14.46
C VAL A 156 -10.54 19.33 14.59
N GLN A 157 -11.03 19.31 15.83
CA GLN A 157 -12.41 19.63 16.17
C GLN A 157 -12.52 21.09 16.56
#